data_b8eec3d949471b5a91f6747f24727cb3
#
_entry.id   b8eec3d949471b5a91f6747f24727cb3
#
_cell.length_a   1.000
_cell.length_b   1.000
_cell.length_c   1.000
_cell.angle_alpha   90.00
_cell.angle_beta   90.00
_cell.angle_gamma   90.00
#
_symmetry.space_group_name_H-M   'P 1'
#
loop_
_entity.id
_entity.type
_entity.pdbx_description
1 polymer ?
#
loop_
_entity_poly.entity_id
_entity_poly.type
_entity_poly.pdbx_seq_one_letter_code
_entity_poly.pdbx_strand_id
1 'polypeptide(L)'
;MIFFQKKITLVDDYGHHPKEIKYSHDTASEIWKNKKKIVVFQPHRYTRTKDLFDEFIKTLSNIENLLLLDIYPASEKIIKGYEGKDLFHALKKNGSNVVFCQNHTEVIEKLENMTAGNEVIITQGAGTTSELARKISNQ
;
A
#
# COMPACT_ATOMS: atom_id res chain seq x y z
N MET A 1 10.80 -20.87 3.10
CA MET A 1 9.79 -19.84 2.91
C MET A 1 8.46 -20.46 2.52
N ILE A 2 7.42 -20.19 3.26
CA ILE A 2 6.10 -20.77 2.99
C ILE A 2 5.17 -19.86 2.18
N PHE A 3 5.57 -18.61 1.96
CA PHE A 3 4.73 -17.64 1.28
C PHE A 3 4.33 -18.10 -0.13
N PHE A 4 5.29 -18.57 -0.91
CA PHE A 4 5.03 -19.00 -2.29
C PHE A 4 4.16 -20.25 -2.41
N GLN A 5 3.90 -20.95 -1.31
CA GLN A 5 2.98 -22.10 -1.30
C GLN A 5 1.52 -21.67 -1.21
N LYS A 6 1.27 -20.40 -0.93
CA LYS A 6 -0.08 -19.86 -0.82
C LYS A 6 -0.59 -19.43 -2.19
N LYS A 7 -1.85 -19.66 -2.45
CA LYS A 7 -2.50 -19.22 -3.69
C LYS A 7 -2.92 -17.78 -3.53
N ILE A 8 -2.07 -16.88 -3.97
CA ILE A 8 -2.27 -15.45 -3.85
C ILE A 8 -2.37 -14.83 -5.22
N THR A 9 -3.32 -13.92 -5.39
CA THR A 9 -3.39 -13.07 -6.57
C THR A 9 -2.61 -11.79 -6.27
N LEU A 10 -1.64 -11.49 -7.12
CA LEU A 10 -0.81 -10.30 -6.97
C LEU A 10 -1.07 -9.35 -8.13
N VAL A 11 -1.45 -8.12 -7.81
CA VAL A 11 -1.68 -7.06 -8.78
C VAL A 11 -0.70 -5.93 -8.50
N ASP A 12 0.07 -5.53 -9.50
CA ASP A 12 0.97 -4.39 -9.40
C ASP A 12 0.37 -3.22 -10.16
N ASP A 13 0.05 -2.14 -9.45
CA ASP A 13 -0.62 -0.97 -10.02
C ASP A 13 0.28 0.26 -9.85
N TYR A 14 0.56 0.93 -10.94
CA TYR A 14 1.43 2.11 -10.97
C TYR A 14 0.75 3.36 -10.42
N GLY A 15 -0.55 3.35 -10.22
CA GLY A 15 -1.31 4.51 -9.76
C GLY A 15 -0.82 5.05 -8.42
N HIS A 16 -0.77 6.37 -8.30
CA HIS A 16 -0.22 7.04 -7.13
C HIS A 16 -1.06 8.23 -6.68
N HIS A 17 -2.08 8.61 -7.43
CA HIS A 17 -3.05 9.64 -7.05
C HIS A 17 -4.20 8.98 -6.28
N PRO A 18 -4.80 9.68 -5.28
CA PRO A 18 -5.92 9.11 -4.52
C PRO A 18 -7.06 8.56 -5.39
N LYS A 19 -7.37 9.22 -6.49
CA LYS A 19 -8.40 8.75 -7.42
C LYS A 19 -8.04 7.43 -8.09
N GLU A 20 -6.76 7.26 -8.45
CA GLU A 20 -6.27 6.03 -9.05
C GLU A 20 -6.31 4.89 -8.05
N ILE A 21 -5.92 5.16 -6.80
CA ILE A 21 -5.97 4.17 -5.71
C ILE A 21 -7.41 3.72 -5.47
N LYS A 22 -8.32 4.67 -5.38
CA LYS A 22 -9.74 4.37 -5.19
C LYS A 22 -10.29 3.52 -6.32
N TYR A 23 -9.97 3.88 -7.55
CA TYR A 23 -10.42 3.13 -8.74
C TYR A 23 -9.91 1.68 -8.70
N SER A 24 -8.62 1.51 -8.43
CA SER A 24 -8.01 0.17 -8.38
C SER A 24 -8.63 -0.68 -7.28
N HIS A 25 -8.83 -0.10 -6.09
CA HIS A 25 -9.40 -0.82 -4.97
C HIS A 25 -10.87 -1.17 -5.22
N ASP A 26 -11.64 -0.26 -5.77
CA ASP A 26 -13.05 -0.50 -6.11
C ASP A 26 -13.16 -1.60 -7.17
N THR A 27 -12.31 -1.55 -8.19
CA THR A 27 -12.27 -2.56 -9.24
C THR A 27 -11.93 -3.94 -8.69
N ALA A 28 -10.90 -4.00 -7.84
CA ALA A 28 -10.51 -5.25 -7.20
C ALA A 28 -11.63 -5.81 -6.32
N SER A 29 -12.35 -4.93 -5.64
CA SER A 29 -13.48 -5.32 -4.79
C SER A 29 -14.64 -5.90 -5.60
N GLU A 30 -14.84 -5.44 -6.82
CA GLU A 30 -15.85 -6.01 -7.72
C GLU A 30 -15.42 -7.36 -8.28
N ILE A 31 -14.16 -7.47 -8.71
CA ILE A 31 -13.64 -8.70 -9.33
C ILE A 31 -13.53 -9.83 -8.29
N TRP A 32 -13.03 -9.50 -7.11
CA TRP A 32 -12.75 -10.49 -6.06
C TRP A 32 -13.59 -10.22 -4.81
N LYS A 33 -14.91 -10.21 -4.95
CA LYS A 33 -15.85 -9.83 -3.88
C LYS A 33 -15.66 -10.59 -2.58
N ASN A 34 -15.34 -11.87 -2.66
CA ASN A 34 -15.26 -12.74 -1.49
C ASN A 34 -13.84 -12.99 -1.02
N LYS A 35 -12.86 -12.28 -1.60
CA LYS A 35 -11.46 -12.43 -1.20
C LYS A 35 -11.02 -11.23 -0.37
N LYS A 36 -10.17 -11.50 0.61
CA LYS A 36 -9.52 -10.46 1.39
C LYS A 36 -8.54 -9.70 0.50
N LYS A 37 -8.58 -8.38 0.53
CA LYS A 37 -7.67 -7.52 -0.22
C LYS A 37 -6.71 -6.86 0.75
N ILE A 38 -5.44 -6.85 0.37
CA ILE A 38 -4.38 -6.18 1.12
C ILE A 38 -3.70 -5.23 0.13
N VAL A 39 -3.70 -3.95 0.46
CA VAL A 39 -3.03 -2.94 -0.38
C VAL A 39 -1.72 -2.57 0.28
N VAL A 40 -0.63 -2.61 -0.50
CA VAL A 40 0.68 -2.10 -0.10
C VAL A 40 0.90 -0.83 -0.89
N PHE A 41 0.88 0.30 -0.20
CA PHE A 41 0.99 1.61 -0.86
C PHE A 41 2.27 2.32 -0.47
N GLN A 42 2.95 2.86 -1.49
CA GLN A 42 4.10 3.74 -1.30
C GLN A 42 3.78 5.11 -1.89
N PRO A 43 3.66 6.16 -1.05
CA PRO A 43 3.47 7.50 -1.59
C PRO A 43 4.69 7.91 -2.42
N HIS A 44 4.44 8.69 -3.47
CA HIS A 44 5.47 9.14 -4.39
C HIS A 44 5.57 10.66 -4.31
N ARG A 45 6.70 11.16 -3.82
CA ARG A 45 7.04 12.56 -3.60
C ARG A 45 6.36 13.19 -2.37
N TYR A 46 7.13 14.02 -1.70
CA TYR A 46 6.62 14.78 -0.53
C TYR A 46 5.64 15.86 -0.93
N THR A 47 5.88 16.53 -2.06
CA THR A 47 4.98 17.59 -2.54
C THR A 47 3.60 17.07 -2.86
N ARG A 48 3.50 15.93 -3.53
CA ARG A 48 2.21 15.31 -3.83
C ARG A 48 1.50 14.89 -2.55
N THR A 49 2.24 14.29 -1.63
CA THR A 49 1.67 13.84 -0.35
C THR A 49 1.11 15.03 0.43
N LYS A 50 1.84 16.15 0.46
CA LYS A 50 1.38 17.37 1.11
C LYS A 50 0.15 17.95 0.44
N ASP A 51 0.19 18.11 -0.87
CA ASP A 51 -0.89 18.76 -1.63
C ASP A 51 -2.19 17.96 -1.57
N LEU A 52 -2.10 16.65 -1.47
CA LEU A 52 -3.26 15.74 -1.49
C LEU A 52 -3.46 15.02 -0.16
N PHE A 53 -2.90 15.54 0.92
CA PHE A 53 -2.84 14.86 2.21
C PHE A 53 -4.23 14.42 2.70
N ASP A 54 -5.19 15.33 2.69
CA ASP A 54 -6.55 15.03 3.16
C ASP A 54 -7.25 14.02 2.25
N GLU A 55 -7.01 14.11 0.95
CA GLU A 55 -7.56 13.14 0.00
C GLU A 55 -6.97 11.75 0.19
N PHE A 56 -5.66 11.66 0.49
CA PHE A 56 -5.03 10.38 0.82
C PHE A 56 -5.64 9.79 2.09
N ILE A 57 -5.83 10.59 3.13
CA ILE A 57 -6.45 10.12 4.36
C ILE A 57 -7.83 9.56 4.08
N LYS A 58 -8.65 10.29 3.34
CA LYS A 58 -10.01 9.87 3.01
C LYS A 58 -10.03 8.56 2.22
N THR A 59 -9.21 8.48 1.18
CA THR A 59 -9.19 7.31 0.29
C THR A 59 -8.59 6.09 0.99
N LEU A 60 -7.45 6.27 1.64
CA LEU A 60 -6.73 5.15 2.26
C LEU A 60 -7.45 4.61 3.48
N SER A 61 -8.21 5.44 4.19
CA SER A 61 -8.98 5.00 5.36
C SER A 61 -10.08 4.01 4.99
N ASN A 62 -10.52 3.99 3.74
CA ASN A 62 -11.55 3.06 3.27
C ASN A 62 -10.99 1.73 2.81
N ILE A 63 -9.67 1.56 2.81
CA ILE A 63 -9.03 0.30 2.44
C ILE A 63 -9.09 -0.65 3.63
N GLU A 64 -9.53 -1.87 3.36
CA GLU A 64 -9.75 -2.91 4.37
C GLU A 64 -8.48 -3.26 5.13
N ASN A 65 -7.38 -3.46 4.42
CA ASN A 65 -6.07 -3.78 5.00
C ASN A 65 -5.00 -3.02 4.23
N LEU A 66 -4.30 -2.13 4.92
CA LEU A 66 -3.31 -1.27 4.30
C LEU A 66 -1.95 -1.45 4.96
N LEU A 67 -0.94 -1.73 4.14
CA LEU A 67 0.46 -1.64 4.53
C LEU A 67 1.03 -0.39 3.87
N LEU A 68 1.56 0.52 4.66
CA LEU A 68 2.06 1.81 4.18
C LEU A 68 3.58 1.84 4.26
N LEU A 69 4.23 2.04 3.12
CA LEU A 69 5.66 2.28 3.05
C LEU A 69 5.94 3.78 3.20
N ASP A 70 7.18 4.10 3.56
CA ASP A 70 7.61 5.48 3.59
C ASP A 70 7.61 6.09 2.18
N ILE A 71 7.59 7.41 2.12
CA ILE A 71 7.51 8.12 0.85
C ILE A 71 8.74 7.87 0.00
N TYR A 72 8.53 7.59 -1.29
CA TYR A 72 9.59 7.57 -2.28
C TYR A 72 9.88 9.02 -2.68
N PRO A 73 11.08 9.56 -2.37
CA PRO A 73 11.32 11.00 -2.50
C PRO A 73 11.43 11.50 -3.93
N ALA A 74 11.87 10.66 -4.87
CA ALA A 74 12.06 11.05 -6.27
C ALA A 74 12.91 12.32 -6.38
N SER A 75 14.02 12.37 -5.64
CA SER A 75 14.98 13.49 -5.58
C SER A 75 14.49 14.72 -4.81
N GLU A 76 13.31 14.68 -4.23
CA GLU A 76 12.83 15.76 -3.38
C GLU A 76 13.44 15.71 -1.99
N LYS A 77 13.48 16.85 -1.32
CA LYS A 77 13.85 16.92 0.09
C LYS A 77 12.63 16.64 0.96
N ILE A 78 12.89 16.12 2.16
CA ILE A 78 11.85 15.88 3.14
C ILE A 78 11.09 17.19 3.42
N ILE A 79 9.76 17.10 3.47
CA ILE A 79 8.91 18.18 3.92
C ILE A 79 8.43 17.79 5.33
N LYS A 80 8.88 18.53 6.34
CA LYS A 80 8.51 18.26 7.73
C LYS A 80 6.99 18.26 7.89
N GLY A 81 6.45 17.25 8.56
CA GLY A 81 5.02 17.11 8.78
C GLY A 81 4.31 16.28 7.69
N TYR A 82 5.02 15.95 6.60
CA TYR A 82 4.45 15.20 5.48
C TYR A 82 5.31 14.01 5.08
N GLU A 83 5.90 13.36 6.08
CA GLU A 83 6.63 12.10 5.88
C GLU A 83 5.66 10.92 5.98
N GLY A 84 6.15 9.72 5.65
CA GLY A 84 5.32 8.53 5.70
C GLY A 84 4.71 8.28 7.07
N LYS A 85 5.46 8.51 8.14
CA LYS A 85 4.95 8.35 9.51
C LYS A 85 3.85 9.36 9.83
N ASP A 86 3.92 10.56 9.28
CA ASP A 86 2.88 11.57 9.49
C ASP A 86 1.57 11.12 8.86
N LEU A 87 1.65 10.57 7.65
CA LEU A 87 0.47 10.00 6.98
C LEU A 87 -0.06 8.79 7.75
N PHE A 88 0.83 7.93 8.23
CA PHE A 88 0.46 6.78 9.04
C PHE A 88 -0.31 7.21 10.30
N HIS A 89 0.19 8.20 11.05
CA HIS A 89 -0.47 8.67 12.26
C HIS A 89 -1.83 9.30 11.96
N ALA A 90 -1.93 10.06 10.87
CA ALA A 90 -3.18 10.65 10.44
C ALA A 90 -4.20 9.57 10.07
N LEU A 91 -3.77 8.52 9.38
CA LEU A 91 -4.62 7.39 9.03
C LEU A 91 -5.11 6.65 10.27
N LYS A 92 -4.22 6.37 11.22
CA LYS A 92 -4.59 5.73 12.49
C LYS A 92 -5.63 6.55 13.23
N LYS A 93 -5.44 7.86 13.30
CA LYS A 93 -6.38 8.77 13.95
C LYS A 93 -7.75 8.74 13.28
N ASN A 94 -7.78 8.49 11.97
CA ASN A 94 -9.03 8.40 11.20
C ASN A 94 -9.64 6.99 11.18
N GLY A 95 -9.15 6.09 12.01
CA GLY A 95 -9.69 4.75 12.14
C GLY A 95 -9.24 3.74 11.08
N SER A 96 -8.22 4.07 10.31
CA SER A 96 -7.70 3.18 9.27
C SER A 96 -7.07 1.92 9.86
N ASN A 97 -7.26 0.79 9.19
CA ASN A 97 -6.54 -0.45 9.49
C ASN A 97 -5.21 -0.45 8.73
N VAL A 98 -4.26 0.32 9.23
CA VAL A 98 -2.97 0.54 8.57
C VAL A 98 -1.81 0.09 9.45
N VAL A 99 -0.80 -0.49 8.81
CA VAL A 99 0.48 -0.82 9.44
C VAL A 99 1.58 -0.13 8.65
N PHE A 100 2.48 0.57 9.34
CA PHE A 100 3.63 1.19 8.69
C PHE A 100 4.76 0.18 8.56
N CYS A 101 5.33 0.08 7.37
CA CYS A 101 6.48 -0.78 7.07
C CYS A 101 7.63 0.09 6.59
N GLN A 102 8.80 -0.07 7.19
CA GLN A 102 9.97 0.75 6.86
C GLN A 102 10.63 0.35 5.54
N ASN A 103 10.50 -0.93 5.18
CA ASN A 103 11.19 -1.48 4.00
C ASN A 103 10.43 -2.68 3.44
N HIS A 104 10.92 -3.21 2.32
CA HIS A 104 10.29 -4.34 1.65
C HIS A 104 10.30 -5.61 2.50
N THR A 105 11.35 -5.83 3.29
CA THR A 105 11.45 -7.00 4.17
C THR A 105 10.30 -7.01 5.17
N GLU A 106 10.01 -5.87 5.80
CA GLU A 106 8.90 -5.77 6.75
C GLU A 106 7.55 -6.00 6.07
N VAL A 107 7.39 -5.52 4.83
CA VAL A 107 6.17 -5.77 4.06
C VAL A 107 5.98 -7.28 3.85
N ILE A 108 7.01 -7.97 3.39
CA ILE A 108 6.93 -9.41 3.11
C ILE A 108 6.64 -10.19 4.37
N GLU A 109 7.28 -9.86 5.49
CA GLU A 109 7.00 -10.51 6.77
C GLU A 109 5.55 -10.32 7.20
N LYS A 110 5.02 -9.10 7.07
CA LYS A 110 3.62 -8.81 7.40
C LYS A 110 2.67 -9.58 6.50
N LEU A 111 2.95 -9.61 5.20
CA LEU A 111 2.11 -10.34 4.25
C LEU A 111 2.08 -11.83 4.55
N GLU A 112 3.20 -12.42 4.95
CA GLU A 112 3.21 -13.83 5.35
C GLU A 112 2.28 -14.10 6.53
N ASN A 113 2.26 -13.19 7.49
CA ASN A 113 1.41 -13.33 8.67
C ASN A 113 -0.06 -13.00 8.41
N MET A 114 -0.35 -12.18 7.40
CA MET A 114 -1.71 -11.75 7.07
C MET A 114 -2.41 -12.66 6.08
N THR A 115 -1.69 -13.56 5.42
CA THR A 115 -2.24 -14.38 4.35
C THR A 115 -2.32 -15.85 4.74
N ALA A 116 -3.44 -16.48 4.43
CA ALA A 116 -3.64 -17.92 4.61
C ALA A 116 -3.68 -18.65 3.26
N GLY A 117 -3.83 -17.91 2.19
CA GLY A 117 -4.04 -18.38 0.83
C GLY A 117 -5.36 -17.82 0.29
N ASN A 118 -5.41 -17.54 -0.99
CA ASN A 118 -6.60 -17.00 -1.66
C ASN A 118 -6.83 -15.48 -1.47
N GLU A 119 -5.88 -14.76 -0.93
CA GLU A 119 -5.98 -13.30 -0.83
C GLU A 119 -5.58 -12.61 -2.13
N VAL A 120 -5.96 -11.33 -2.25
CA VAL A 120 -5.51 -10.45 -3.32
C VAL A 120 -4.59 -9.39 -2.70
N ILE A 121 -3.37 -9.33 -3.20
CA ILE A 121 -2.39 -8.32 -2.78
C ILE A 121 -2.23 -7.32 -3.92
N ILE A 122 -2.40 -6.03 -3.62
CA ILE A 122 -2.23 -4.96 -4.59
C ILE A 122 -1.04 -4.12 -4.15
N THR A 123 0.02 -4.12 -4.96
CA THR A 123 1.14 -3.20 -4.74
C THR A 123 0.85 -1.93 -5.54
N GLN A 124 0.77 -0.80 -4.85
CA GLN A 124 0.27 0.44 -5.39
C GLN A 124 1.32 1.53 -5.27
N GLY A 125 1.72 2.12 -6.39
CA GLY A 125 2.66 3.24 -6.37
C GLY A 125 3.55 3.33 -7.59
N ALA A 126 4.29 4.45 -7.69
CA ALA A 126 5.16 4.75 -8.82
C ALA A 126 6.65 4.70 -8.47
N GLY A 127 6.99 4.30 -7.24
CA GLY A 127 8.37 4.21 -6.77
C GLY A 127 8.92 2.79 -6.84
N THR A 128 9.13 2.17 -5.68
CA THR A 128 9.76 0.84 -5.60
C THR A 128 8.76 -0.31 -5.54
N THR A 129 7.48 -0.04 -5.70
CA THR A 129 6.45 -1.07 -5.54
C THR A 129 6.48 -2.16 -6.61
N SER A 130 6.92 -1.84 -7.83
CA SER A 130 7.08 -2.87 -8.87
C SER A 130 8.20 -3.84 -8.52
N GLU A 131 9.29 -3.35 -7.95
CA GLU A 131 10.37 -4.19 -7.44
C GLU A 131 9.87 -5.06 -6.29
N LEU A 132 9.08 -4.48 -5.39
CA LEU A 132 8.45 -5.23 -4.29
C LEU A 132 7.55 -6.34 -4.84
N ALA A 133 6.76 -6.05 -5.86
CA ALA A 133 5.89 -7.06 -6.47
C ALA A 133 6.70 -8.24 -6.99
N ARG A 134 7.84 -7.98 -7.64
CA ARG A 134 8.74 -9.06 -8.09
C ARG A 134 9.27 -9.87 -6.93
N LYS A 135 9.65 -9.21 -5.83
CA LYS A 135 10.13 -9.91 -4.62
C LYS A 135 9.04 -10.81 -4.04
N ILE A 136 7.80 -10.33 -4.00
CA ILE A 136 6.67 -11.12 -3.51
C ILE A 136 6.44 -12.33 -4.41
N SER A 137 6.44 -12.14 -5.73
CA SER A 137 6.17 -13.24 -6.64
C SER A 137 7.28 -14.29 -6.65
N ASN A 138 8.48 -13.95 -6.21
CA ASN A 138 9.62 -14.87 -6.14
C ASN A 138 9.72 -15.60 -4.79
N GLN A 139 8.78 -15.37 -3.89
CA GLN A 139 8.75 -16.10 -2.61
C GLN A 139 8.16 -17.51 -2.79
#